data_d1b5cb8c107eb22c069e9b0aab29e5b9
#
_entry.id   d1b5cb8c107eb22c069e9b0aab29e5b9
#
_cell.length_a   1.000
_cell.length_b   1.000
_cell.length_c   1.000
_cell.angle_alpha   90.00
_cell.angle_beta   90.00
_cell.angle_gamma   90.00
#
_symmetry.space_group_name_H-M   'P 1'
#
loop_
_entity.id
_entity.type
_entity.pdbx_description
1 polymer ?
#
loop_
_entity_poly.entity_id
_entity_poly.type
_entity_poly.pdbx_seq_one_letter_code
_entity_poly.pdbx_strand_id
1 'polypeptide(L)'
;SHPEIDVIEEKPLINSVEQLIKSKFKYSLDELHKLSSKDLEILRNHYLEILKSNCDNKNAKILIDKFPFQTVCLPLINLLFPNSKIIFTHRNPYDTVLSCFQQSFEPNNAMSNFRNIEAASKIYDLTMSIWLDYKTKLKINFITSKYEDLIEDFENHILKILNYLDISWDENIKNYRNTAHKRGKINTPSSSQVVQPLYKSSISKWKNYEKYF
;
A
#
# COMPACT_ATOMS: atom_id res chain seq x y z
N SER A 1 8.16 -2.65 -13.10
CA SER A 1 8.94 -2.77 -14.36
C SER A 1 10.35 -2.20 -14.26
N HIS A 2 10.69 -1.44 -13.20
CA HIS A 2 12.05 -0.98 -12.97
C HIS A 2 12.95 -2.16 -12.56
N PRO A 3 14.15 -2.35 -13.17
CA PRO A 3 15.00 -3.53 -12.91
C PRO A 3 15.57 -3.57 -11.47
N GLU A 4 15.71 -2.42 -10.82
CA GLU A 4 16.23 -2.33 -9.45
C GLU A 4 15.14 -2.38 -8.37
N ILE A 5 13.86 -2.50 -8.75
CA ILE A 5 12.74 -2.57 -7.81
C ILE A 5 12.05 -3.93 -7.94
N ASP A 6 11.75 -4.54 -6.82
CA ASP A 6 10.76 -5.61 -6.74
C ASP A 6 9.61 -5.22 -5.82
N VAL A 7 8.40 -5.66 -6.16
CA VAL A 7 7.17 -5.34 -5.44
C VAL A 7 6.55 -6.63 -4.93
N ILE A 8 6.53 -6.77 -3.62
CA ILE A 8 5.81 -7.82 -2.93
C ILE A 8 4.36 -7.34 -2.78
N GLU A 9 3.48 -7.94 -3.59
CA GLU A 9 2.11 -7.49 -3.72
C GLU A 9 1.16 -8.34 -2.91
N GLU A 10 0.44 -7.69 -1.99
CA GLU A 10 -0.66 -8.25 -1.20
C GLU A 10 -0.31 -9.52 -0.41
N LYS A 11 0.91 -9.56 0.13
CA LYS A 11 1.33 -10.57 1.10
C LYS A 11 1.14 -10.04 2.52
N PRO A 12 0.60 -10.84 3.44
CA PRO A 12 0.28 -10.37 4.81
C PRO A 12 1.54 -10.34 5.71
N LEU A 13 2.60 -9.63 5.29
CA LEU A 13 3.89 -9.63 5.98
C LEU A 13 3.77 -9.06 7.39
N ILE A 14 3.20 -7.87 7.52
CA ILE A 14 3.04 -7.22 8.82
C ILE A 14 2.05 -7.98 9.73
N ASN A 15 1.04 -8.62 9.14
CA ASN A 15 0.11 -9.45 9.91
C ASN A 15 0.80 -10.67 10.52
N SER A 16 1.80 -11.24 9.85
CA SER A 16 2.60 -12.35 10.42
C SER A 16 3.43 -11.89 11.62
N VAL A 17 3.93 -10.66 11.58
CA VAL A 17 4.62 -10.04 12.72
C VAL A 17 3.66 -9.83 13.89
N GLU A 18 2.46 -9.32 13.63
CA GLU A 18 1.42 -9.17 14.68
C GLU A 18 1.06 -10.51 15.32
N GLN A 19 0.95 -11.57 14.53
CA GLN A 19 0.71 -12.91 15.06
C GLN A 19 1.89 -13.39 15.92
N LEU A 20 3.13 -13.10 15.52
CA LEU A 20 4.30 -13.45 16.30
C LEU A 20 4.36 -12.66 17.62
N ILE A 21 3.99 -11.38 17.63
CA ILE A 21 3.88 -10.58 18.86
C ILE A 21 2.90 -11.23 19.82
N LYS A 22 1.71 -11.59 19.35
CA LYS A 22 0.66 -12.22 20.18
C LYS A 22 1.05 -13.61 20.65
N SER A 23 1.61 -14.44 19.78
CA SER A 23 1.89 -15.86 20.08
C SER A 23 3.14 -16.04 20.94
N LYS A 24 4.24 -15.36 20.60
CA LYS A 24 5.55 -15.53 21.25
C LYS A 24 5.71 -14.62 22.47
N PHE A 25 5.39 -13.33 22.30
CA PHE A 25 5.63 -12.33 23.35
C PHE A 25 4.43 -12.12 24.27
N LYS A 26 3.24 -12.61 23.87
CA LYS A 26 1.98 -12.48 24.62
C LYS A 26 1.54 -11.02 24.82
N TYR A 27 1.98 -10.10 23.94
CA TYR A 27 1.58 -8.70 23.95
C TYR A 27 0.47 -8.42 22.96
N SER A 28 -0.39 -7.44 23.29
CA SER A 28 -1.30 -6.77 22.37
C SER A 28 -0.57 -5.68 21.59
N LEU A 29 -1.21 -5.10 20.58
CA LEU A 29 -0.63 -3.97 19.83
C LEU A 29 -0.55 -2.69 20.67
N ASP A 30 -1.33 -2.56 21.75
CA ASP A 30 -1.23 -1.42 22.69
C ASP A 30 0.00 -1.52 23.59
N GLU A 31 0.62 -2.69 23.64
CA GLU A 31 1.75 -3.01 24.49
C GLU A 31 3.10 -3.04 23.76
N LEU A 32 3.16 -2.54 22.51
CA LEU A 32 4.40 -2.50 21.73
C LEU A 32 5.58 -1.82 22.45
N HIS A 33 5.29 -0.88 23.36
CA HIS A 33 6.29 -0.20 24.18
C HIS A 33 7.04 -1.13 25.16
N LYS A 34 6.54 -2.34 25.39
CA LYS A 34 7.18 -3.37 26.25
C LYS A 34 8.22 -4.21 25.50
N LEU A 35 8.24 -4.14 24.16
CA LEU A 35 9.19 -4.90 23.35
C LEU A 35 10.62 -4.37 23.57
N SER A 36 11.53 -5.27 23.90
CA SER A 36 12.95 -4.97 24.01
C SER A 36 13.60 -4.84 22.62
N SER A 37 14.80 -4.26 22.57
CA SER A 37 15.58 -4.18 21.31
C SER A 37 15.83 -5.57 20.69
N LYS A 38 16.01 -6.59 21.53
CA LYS A 38 16.18 -7.98 21.07
C LYS A 38 14.90 -8.55 20.47
N ASP A 39 13.74 -8.23 21.06
CA ASP A 39 12.44 -8.65 20.53
C ASP A 39 12.18 -7.98 19.15
N LEU A 40 12.50 -6.69 19.04
CA LEU A 40 12.39 -5.96 17.77
C LEU A 40 13.31 -6.55 16.68
N GLU A 41 14.51 -7.00 17.04
CA GLU A 41 15.40 -7.68 16.10
C GLU A 41 14.80 -9.00 15.61
N ILE A 42 14.23 -9.82 16.50
CA ILE A 42 13.55 -11.06 16.14
C ILE A 42 12.39 -10.77 15.17
N LEU A 43 11.58 -9.75 15.46
CA LEU A 43 10.44 -9.36 14.62
C LEU A 43 10.88 -8.85 13.24
N ARG A 44 11.96 -8.03 13.17
CA ARG A 44 12.53 -7.58 11.91
C ARG A 44 13.03 -8.74 11.07
N ASN A 45 13.77 -9.65 11.68
CA ASN A 45 14.32 -10.82 10.97
C ASN A 45 13.18 -11.68 10.42
N HIS A 46 12.15 -11.95 11.20
CA HIS A 46 10.95 -12.66 10.75
C HIS A 46 10.29 -11.98 9.53
N TYR A 47 10.06 -10.67 9.61
CA TYR A 47 9.51 -9.91 8.48
C TYR A 47 10.40 -10.00 7.23
N LEU A 48 11.72 -9.78 7.39
CA LEU A 48 12.67 -9.78 6.28
C LEU A 48 12.85 -11.17 5.63
N GLU A 49 12.74 -12.24 6.40
CA GLU A 49 12.75 -13.61 5.88
C GLU A 49 11.56 -13.84 4.95
N ILE A 50 10.35 -13.48 5.39
CA ILE A 50 9.13 -13.63 4.57
C ILE A 50 9.19 -12.68 3.36
N LEU A 51 9.63 -11.44 3.54
CA LEU A 51 9.80 -10.49 2.44
C LEU A 51 10.71 -11.07 1.36
N LYS A 52 11.90 -11.54 1.74
CA LYS A 52 12.89 -12.12 0.82
C LYS A 52 12.41 -13.41 0.15
N SER A 53 11.64 -14.24 0.85
CA SER A 53 11.08 -15.47 0.28
C SER A 53 10.01 -15.21 -0.79
N ASN A 54 9.37 -14.04 -0.75
CA ASN A 54 8.39 -13.60 -1.74
C ASN A 54 8.97 -12.65 -2.81
N CYS A 55 10.28 -12.41 -2.79
CA CYS A 55 10.97 -11.58 -3.76
C CYS A 55 11.29 -12.39 -5.02
N ASP A 56 10.81 -11.93 -6.17
CA ASP A 56 11.06 -12.55 -7.48
C ASP A 56 12.41 -12.10 -8.06
N ASN A 57 12.76 -10.82 -7.92
CA ASN A 57 14.01 -10.24 -8.40
C ASN A 57 15.07 -10.21 -7.30
N LYS A 58 15.93 -11.23 -7.26
CA LYS A 58 17.02 -11.31 -6.26
C LYS A 58 18.09 -10.21 -6.36
N ASN A 59 18.11 -9.47 -7.48
CA ASN A 59 19.04 -8.36 -7.72
C ASN A 59 18.41 -6.99 -7.45
N ALA A 60 17.16 -6.94 -6.99
CA ALA A 60 16.51 -5.68 -6.66
C ALA A 60 17.25 -4.98 -5.52
N LYS A 61 17.51 -3.68 -5.69
CA LYS A 61 18.07 -2.81 -4.65
C LYS A 61 17.00 -2.34 -3.68
N ILE A 62 15.76 -2.22 -4.18
CA ILE A 62 14.60 -1.77 -3.41
C ILE A 62 13.51 -2.82 -3.46
N LEU A 63 13.03 -3.19 -2.29
CA LEU A 63 11.85 -4.05 -2.11
C LEU A 63 10.70 -3.18 -1.60
N ILE A 64 9.58 -3.23 -2.30
CA ILE A 64 8.35 -2.51 -1.93
C ILE A 64 7.34 -3.53 -1.42
N ASP A 65 6.95 -3.39 -0.17
CA ASP A 65 5.81 -4.11 0.38
C ASP A 65 4.53 -3.30 0.13
N LYS A 66 3.61 -3.83 -0.69
CA LYS A 66 2.32 -3.20 -1.01
C LYS A 66 1.18 -4.07 -0.51
N PHE A 67 0.46 -3.57 0.49
CA PHE A 67 -0.73 -4.21 1.02
C PHE A 67 -1.81 -3.16 1.34
N PRO A 68 -3.08 -3.41 1.01
CA PRO A 68 -4.18 -2.52 1.39
C PRO A 68 -4.26 -2.33 2.91
N PHE A 69 -4.61 -1.12 3.34
CA PHE A 69 -4.73 -0.76 4.76
C PHE A 69 -3.45 -0.84 5.60
N GLN A 70 -2.26 -0.98 5.03
CA GLN A 70 -1.02 -0.89 5.82
C GLN A 70 -0.86 0.43 6.56
N THR A 71 -1.59 1.46 6.17
CA THR A 71 -1.67 2.73 6.88
C THR A 71 -1.98 2.55 8.37
N VAL A 72 -2.87 1.62 8.74
CA VAL A 72 -3.21 1.38 10.15
C VAL A 72 -2.07 0.71 10.93
N CYS A 73 -1.13 0.07 10.25
CA CYS A 73 0.03 -0.61 10.84
C CYS A 73 1.28 0.28 10.93
N LEU A 74 1.21 1.55 10.51
CA LEU A 74 2.36 2.46 10.48
C LEU A 74 3.11 2.58 11.82
N PRO A 75 2.47 2.58 13.01
CA PRO A 75 3.21 2.58 14.27
C PRO A 75 4.13 1.37 14.43
N LEU A 76 3.65 0.18 14.08
CA LEU A 76 4.46 -1.04 14.11
C LEU A 76 5.56 -1.01 13.03
N ILE A 77 5.24 -0.58 11.81
CA ILE A 77 6.20 -0.44 10.73
C ILE A 77 7.32 0.54 11.12
N ASN A 78 6.96 1.70 11.67
CA ASN A 78 7.93 2.71 12.10
C ASN A 78 8.79 2.22 13.27
N LEU A 79 8.23 1.43 14.17
CA LEU A 79 8.96 0.80 15.28
C LEU A 79 9.98 -0.22 14.78
N LEU A 80 9.59 -1.03 13.82
CA LEU A 80 10.48 -2.05 13.21
C LEU A 80 11.51 -1.43 12.28
N PHE A 81 11.10 -0.48 11.44
CA PHE A 81 11.89 0.09 10.34
C PHE A 81 11.83 1.62 10.35
N PRO A 82 12.47 2.29 11.33
CA PRO A 82 12.36 3.75 11.50
C PRO A 82 12.92 4.56 10.31
N ASN A 83 13.76 3.94 9.48
CA ASN A 83 14.35 4.57 8.30
C ASN A 83 13.66 4.13 6.99
N SER A 84 12.55 3.41 7.05
CA SER A 84 11.82 3.02 5.84
C SER A 84 11.25 4.24 5.13
N LYS A 85 11.20 4.16 3.80
CA LYS A 85 10.56 5.17 2.95
C LYS A 85 9.11 4.77 2.69
N ILE A 86 8.17 5.66 2.97
CA ILE A 86 6.73 5.42 2.82
C ILE A 86 6.23 6.15 1.58
N ILE A 87 5.58 5.45 0.67
CA ILE A 87 4.84 6.04 -0.44
C ILE A 87 3.35 5.94 -0.11
N PHE A 88 2.76 7.06 0.28
CA PHE A 88 1.33 7.13 0.58
C PHE A 88 0.55 7.43 -0.70
N THR A 89 -0.17 6.44 -1.20
CA THR A 89 -0.99 6.58 -2.40
C THR A 89 -2.41 6.99 -2.02
N HIS A 90 -2.93 7.99 -2.71
CA HIS A 90 -4.30 8.46 -2.49
C HIS A 90 -4.96 8.92 -3.80
N ARG A 91 -6.27 9.08 -3.77
CA ARG A 91 -7.10 9.50 -4.87
C ARG A 91 -8.25 10.35 -4.32
N ASN A 92 -9.02 11.00 -5.21
CA ASN A 92 -10.24 11.68 -4.82
C ASN A 92 -11.12 10.77 -3.91
N PRO A 93 -11.56 11.25 -2.73
CA PRO A 93 -12.28 10.44 -1.76
C PRO A 93 -13.56 9.80 -2.32
N TYR A 94 -14.38 10.56 -3.02
CA TYR A 94 -15.63 10.05 -3.60
C TYR A 94 -15.38 8.98 -4.67
N ASP A 95 -14.37 9.19 -5.54
CA ASP A 95 -13.97 8.16 -6.53
C ASP A 95 -13.40 6.92 -5.85
N THR A 96 -12.70 7.07 -4.73
CA THR A 96 -12.17 5.93 -3.95
C THR A 96 -13.32 5.13 -3.33
N VAL A 97 -14.22 5.80 -2.63
CA VAL A 97 -15.40 5.17 -1.99
C VAL A 97 -16.26 4.46 -3.04
N LEU A 98 -16.58 5.13 -4.15
CA LEU A 98 -17.34 4.54 -5.25
C LEU A 98 -16.65 3.32 -5.83
N SER A 99 -15.33 3.43 -6.08
CA SER A 99 -14.53 2.32 -6.62
C SER A 99 -14.53 1.11 -5.70
N CYS A 100 -14.35 1.32 -4.40
CA CYS A 100 -14.40 0.24 -3.41
C CYS A 100 -15.78 -0.40 -3.33
N PHE A 101 -16.86 0.39 -3.33
CA PHE A 101 -18.23 -0.11 -3.34
C PHE A 101 -18.54 -0.96 -4.59
N GLN A 102 -18.01 -0.58 -5.76
CA GLN A 102 -18.23 -1.29 -7.02
C GLN A 102 -17.39 -2.56 -7.18
N GLN A 103 -16.41 -2.82 -6.31
CA GLN A 103 -15.56 -4.00 -6.39
C GLN A 103 -16.18 -5.21 -5.70
N SER A 104 -16.02 -6.38 -6.32
CA SER A 104 -16.38 -7.67 -5.71
C SER A 104 -15.20 -8.17 -4.87
N PHE A 105 -15.14 -7.72 -3.61
CA PHE A 105 -14.12 -8.21 -2.69
C PHE A 105 -14.49 -9.57 -2.10
N GLU A 106 -13.49 -10.41 -1.87
CA GLU A 106 -13.63 -11.59 -1.03
C GLU A 106 -14.03 -11.16 0.40
N PRO A 107 -15.09 -11.75 0.98
CA PRO A 107 -15.58 -11.35 2.28
C PRO A 107 -14.55 -11.59 3.39
N ASN A 108 -14.20 -10.51 4.09
CA ASN A 108 -13.43 -10.54 5.34
C ASN A 108 -13.83 -9.32 6.20
N ASN A 109 -13.28 -9.22 7.40
CA ASN A 109 -13.63 -8.14 8.35
C ASN A 109 -13.43 -6.73 7.78
N ALA A 110 -12.38 -6.50 6.99
CA ALA A 110 -12.14 -5.21 6.38
C ALA A 110 -13.04 -4.97 5.16
N MET A 111 -13.11 -5.95 4.24
CA MET A 111 -13.81 -5.81 2.97
C MET A 111 -15.34 -5.80 3.11
N SER A 112 -15.89 -6.34 4.20
CA SER A 112 -17.32 -6.26 4.50
C SER A 112 -17.84 -4.82 4.68
N ASN A 113 -16.95 -3.86 4.94
CA ASN A 113 -17.30 -2.43 5.02
C ASN A 113 -17.63 -1.80 3.65
N PHE A 114 -17.31 -2.46 2.53
CA PHE A 114 -17.59 -1.93 1.19
C PHE A 114 -18.91 -2.36 0.58
N ARG A 115 -19.82 -2.97 1.37
CA ARG A 115 -21.14 -3.44 0.91
C ARG A 115 -22.15 -2.33 0.65
N ASN A 116 -21.93 -1.14 1.20
CA ASN A 116 -22.72 0.06 0.92
C ASN A 116 -21.84 1.31 1.00
N ILE A 117 -22.31 2.40 0.40
CA ILE A 117 -21.55 3.65 0.28
C ILE A 117 -21.29 4.28 1.66
N GLU A 118 -22.27 4.23 2.56
CA GLU A 118 -22.12 4.82 3.90
C GLU A 118 -21.01 4.13 4.70
N ALA A 119 -20.98 2.80 4.75
CA ALA A 119 -19.93 2.05 5.44
C ALA A 119 -18.57 2.25 4.77
N ALA A 120 -18.51 2.28 3.43
CA ALA A 120 -17.32 2.57 2.67
C ALA A 120 -16.78 3.99 2.95
N SER A 121 -17.66 4.98 3.10
CA SER A 121 -17.28 6.36 3.46
C SER A 121 -16.73 6.42 4.87
N LYS A 122 -17.34 5.74 5.83
CA LYS A 122 -16.89 5.70 7.23
C LYS A 122 -15.49 5.08 7.37
N ILE A 123 -15.24 3.96 6.70
CA ILE A 123 -13.91 3.31 6.76
C ILE A 123 -12.85 4.14 6.04
N TYR A 124 -13.21 4.82 4.94
CA TYR A 124 -12.33 5.76 4.27
C TYR A 124 -11.95 6.91 5.20
N ASP A 125 -12.93 7.58 5.79
CA ASP A 125 -12.71 8.71 6.71
C ASP A 125 -11.85 8.31 7.91
N LEU A 126 -12.15 7.17 8.54
CA LEU A 126 -11.34 6.63 9.62
C LEU A 126 -9.89 6.38 9.21
N THR A 127 -9.68 5.76 8.03
CA THR A 127 -8.33 5.46 7.54
C THR A 127 -7.54 6.74 7.25
N MET A 128 -8.20 7.75 6.66
CA MET A 128 -7.57 9.04 6.38
C MET A 128 -7.29 9.84 7.65
N SER A 129 -8.18 9.79 8.63
CA SER A 129 -7.97 10.41 9.95
C SER A 129 -6.77 9.79 10.67
N ILE A 130 -6.64 8.46 10.64
CA ILE A 130 -5.48 7.74 11.17
C ILE A 130 -4.19 8.17 10.44
N TRP A 131 -4.22 8.27 9.13
CA TRP A 131 -3.07 8.77 8.35
C TRP A 131 -2.66 10.18 8.77
N LEU A 132 -3.61 11.11 8.91
CA LEU A 132 -3.35 12.49 9.32
C LEU A 132 -2.73 12.56 10.72
N ASP A 133 -3.21 11.72 11.64
CA ASP A 133 -2.66 11.57 12.98
C ASP A 133 -1.22 11.05 12.95
N TYR A 134 -0.98 9.96 12.25
CA TYR A 134 0.35 9.33 12.20
C TYR A 134 1.37 10.22 11.50
N LYS A 135 0.99 10.89 10.43
CA LYS A 135 1.84 11.86 9.72
C LYS A 135 2.36 12.98 10.63
N THR A 136 1.61 13.36 11.67
CA THR A 136 1.99 14.40 12.63
C THR A 136 2.70 13.86 13.87
N LYS A 137 2.32 12.66 14.31
CA LYS A 137 2.79 12.06 15.58
C LYS A 137 4.01 11.15 15.41
N LEU A 138 4.17 10.52 14.25
CA LEU A 138 5.29 9.63 13.97
C LEU A 138 6.37 10.35 13.16
N LYS A 139 7.64 10.04 13.47
CA LYS A 139 8.78 10.47 12.65
C LYS A 139 8.94 9.53 11.46
N ILE A 140 8.06 9.64 10.48
CA ILE A 140 8.09 8.84 9.26
C ILE A 140 8.65 9.64 8.09
N ASN A 141 9.47 9.00 7.26
CA ASN A 141 9.90 9.55 5.98
C ASN A 141 8.87 9.15 4.91
N PHE A 142 8.16 10.09 4.31
CA PHE A 142 7.12 9.78 3.35
C PHE A 142 7.03 10.75 2.18
N ILE A 143 6.51 10.26 1.05
CA ILE A 143 6.04 11.04 -0.08
C ILE A 143 4.57 10.69 -0.35
N THR A 144 3.80 11.64 -0.84
CA THR A 144 2.43 11.39 -1.30
C THR A 144 2.40 11.18 -2.81
N SER A 145 1.62 10.21 -3.26
CA SER A 145 1.40 9.90 -4.67
C SER A 145 -0.10 9.96 -4.96
N LYS A 146 -0.53 11.04 -5.62
CA LYS A 146 -1.93 11.23 -5.98
C LYS A 146 -2.21 10.63 -7.36
N TYR A 147 -3.29 9.85 -7.47
CA TYR A 147 -3.66 9.18 -8.70
C TYR A 147 -3.90 10.16 -9.85
N GLU A 148 -4.57 11.26 -9.60
CA GLU A 148 -4.89 12.27 -10.61
C GLU A 148 -3.62 12.88 -11.20
N ASP A 149 -2.62 13.20 -10.36
CA ASP A 149 -1.33 13.75 -10.79
C ASP A 149 -0.55 12.73 -11.65
N LEU A 150 -0.61 11.44 -11.28
CA LEU A 150 -0.02 10.36 -12.07
C LEU A 150 -0.65 10.25 -13.47
N ILE A 151 -1.96 10.45 -13.58
CA ILE A 151 -2.68 10.42 -14.87
C ILE A 151 -2.42 11.67 -15.69
N GLU A 152 -2.24 12.82 -15.04
CA GLU A 152 -1.98 14.10 -15.72
C GLU A 152 -0.58 14.16 -16.29
N ASP A 153 0.41 13.77 -15.51
CA ASP A 153 1.83 13.82 -15.88
C ASP A 153 2.60 12.61 -15.32
N PHE A 154 2.50 11.51 -16.05
CA PHE A 154 3.10 10.23 -15.66
C PHE A 154 4.60 10.32 -15.43
N GLU A 155 5.36 10.93 -16.35
CA GLU A 155 6.82 10.91 -16.29
C GLU A 155 7.33 11.72 -15.09
N ASN A 156 6.88 12.96 -14.94
CA ASN A 156 7.29 13.80 -13.83
C ASN A 156 6.81 13.25 -12.48
N HIS A 157 5.61 12.64 -12.43
CA HIS A 157 5.11 12.01 -11.22
C HIS A 157 5.99 10.84 -10.77
N ILE A 158 6.34 9.96 -11.70
CA ILE A 158 7.23 8.81 -11.42
C ILE A 158 8.64 9.29 -11.10
N LEU A 159 9.18 10.30 -11.79
CA LEU A 159 10.49 10.88 -11.46
C LEU A 159 10.56 11.38 -10.01
N LYS A 160 9.51 12.02 -9.51
CA LYS A 160 9.46 12.44 -8.08
C LYS A 160 9.58 11.23 -7.14
N ILE A 161 8.90 10.12 -7.46
CA ILE A 161 8.97 8.90 -6.64
C ILE A 161 10.37 8.26 -6.73
N LEU A 162 10.95 8.18 -7.92
CA LEU A 162 12.29 7.62 -8.12
C LEU A 162 13.36 8.43 -7.39
N ASN A 163 13.30 9.77 -7.49
CA ASN A 163 14.18 10.66 -6.75
C ASN A 163 14.05 10.48 -5.24
N TYR A 164 12.82 10.31 -4.74
CA TYR A 164 12.59 10.01 -3.32
C TYR A 164 13.18 8.64 -2.92
N LEU A 165 13.19 7.67 -3.84
CA LEU A 165 13.78 6.35 -3.62
C LEU A 165 15.29 6.31 -3.85
N ASP A 166 15.92 7.40 -4.33
CA ASP A 166 17.34 7.49 -4.70
C ASP A 166 17.72 6.53 -5.84
N ILE A 167 16.86 6.39 -6.84
CA ILE A 167 17.12 5.59 -8.04
C ILE A 167 16.85 6.39 -9.31
N SER A 168 17.59 6.05 -10.37
CA SER A 168 17.50 6.72 -11.65
C SER A 168 16.29 6.23 -12.46
N TRP A 169 15.88 7.02 -13.46
CA TRP A 169 14.87 6.61 -14.43
C TRP A 169 15.36 5.41 -15.27
N ASP A 170 14.46 4.49 -15.54
CA ASP A 170 14.67 3.39 -16.49
C ASP A 170 13.49 3.31 -17.46
N GLU A 171 13.78 3.19 -18.76
CA GLU A 171 12.76 3.19 -19.83
C GLU A 171 11.76 2.01 -19.73
N ASN A 172 12.14 0.92 -19.03
CA ASN A 172 11.22 -0.19 -18.78
C ASN A 172 10.01 0.21 -17.94
N ILE A 173 10.07 1.35 -17.23
CA ILE A 173 8.92 1.90 -16.51
C ILE A 173 7.74 2.14 -17.44
N LYS A 174 7.99 2.63 -18.66
CA LYS A 174 6.96 2.85 -19.69
C LYS A 174 6.29 1.55 -20.15
N ASN A 175 6.96 0.42 -19.94
CA ASN A 175 6.46 -0.91 -20.29
C ASN A 175 5.66 -1.59 -19.15
N TYR A 176 5.14 -0.84 -18.19
CA TYR A 176 4.42 -1.36 -17.02
C TYR A 176 3.29 -2.34 -17.39
N ARG A 177 2.58 -2.12 -18.47
CA ARG A 177 1.51 -3.00 -18.96
C ARG A 177 2.03 -4.38 -19.36
N ASN A 178 3.11 -4.42 -20.15
CA ASN A 178 3.72 -5.70 -20.53
C ASN A 178 4.25 -6.47 -19.31
N THR A 179 4.78 -5.76 -18.32
CA THR A 179 5.20 -6.35 -17.05
C THR A 179 4.00 -6.91 -16.28
N ALA A 180 2.89 -6.17 -16.21
CA ALA A 180 1.66 -6.63 -15.58
C ALA A 180 1.10 -7.90 -16.27
N HIS A 181 1.09 -7.93 -17.60
CA HIS A 181 0.69 -9.14 -18.35
C HIS A 181 1.60 -10.35 -18.07
N LYS A 182 2.92 -10.15 -17.99
CA LYS A 182 3.89 -11.22 -17.74
C LYS A 182 3.82 -11.80 -16.32
N ARG A 183 3.41 -11.01 -15.33
CA ARG A 183 3.24 -11.47 -13.94
C ARG A 183 2.13 -12.51 -13.76
N GLY A 184 1.33 -12.76 -14.79
CA GLY A 184 0.26 -13.74 -14.76
C GLY A 184 -0.94 -13.30 -13.93
N LYS A 185 -1.51 -14.22 -13.13
CA LYS A 185 -2.73 -13.94 -12.36
C LYS A 185 -2.44 -12.92 -11.23
N ILE A 186 -2.84 -11.68 -11.44
CA ILE A 186 -2.85 -10.65 -10.40
C ILE A 186 -4.07 -10.92 -9.51
N ASN A 187 -3.84 -11.28 -8.26
CA ASN A 187 -4.90 -11.68 -7.31
C ASN A 187 -5.63 -10.48 -6.68
N THR A 188 -5.79 -9.39 -7.42
CA THR A 188 -6.54 -8.22 -6.95
C THR A 188 -7.86 -8.09 -7.69
N PRO A 189 -8.94 -7.61 -7.06
CA PRO A 189 -10.22 -7.36 -7.73
C PRO A 189 -10.09 -6.43 -8.94
N SER A 190 -9.09 -5.56 -8.96
CA SER A 190 -8.80 -4.61 -10.06
C SER A 190 -7.80 -5.14 -11.09
N SER A 191 -7.50 -6.43 -11.11
CA SER A 191 -6.50 -7.04 -12.01
C SER A 191 -6.71 -6.70 -13.49
N SER A 192 -7.96 -6.66 -13.96
CA SER A 192 -8.30 -6.25 -15.32
C SER A 192 -7.99 -4.78 -15.63
N GLN A 193 -7.90 -3.93 -14.62
CA GLN A 193 -7.61 -2.50 -14.78
C GLN A 193 -6.10 -2.23 -14.84
N VAL A 194 -5.30 -3.02 -14.13
CA VAL A 194 -3.83 -2.84 -14.07
C VAL A 194 -3.15 -3.08 -15.42
N VAL A 195 -3.71 -3.93 -16.25
CA VAL A 195 -3.20 -4.23 -17.59
C VAL A 195 -3.65 -3.22 -18.67
N GLN A 196 -4.55 -2.30 -18.33
CA GLN A 196 -5.03 -1.26 -19.22
C GLN A 196 -4.07 -0.06 -19.28
N PRO A 197 -4.10 0.77 -20.33
CA PRO A 197 -3.45 2.07 -20.31
C PRO A 197 -3.97 2.89 -19.13
N LEU A 198 -3.15 3.80 -18.62
CA LEU A 198 -3.64 4.80 -17.67
C LEU A 198 -4.80 5.57 -18.33
N TYR A 199 -5.95 5.63 -17.65
CA TYR A 199 -7.18 6.18 -18.24
C TYR A 199 -7.80 7.25 -17.34
N LYS A 200 -8.30 8.31 -18.01
CA LYS A 200 -8.93 9.45 -17.32
C LYS A 200 -10.38 9.20 -16.89
N SER A 201 -11.05 8.19 -17.46
CA SER A 201 -12.47 7.93 -17.24
C SER A 201 -12.85 7.53 -15.80
N SER A 202 -11.86 7.23 -14.98
CA SER A 202 -12.07 6.98 -13.55
C SER A 202 -11.99 8.25 -12.69
N ILE A 203 -11.50 9.37 -13.24
CA ILE A 203 -11.42 10.65 -12.54
C ILE A 203 -12.79 11.32 -12.57
N SER A 204 -13.26 11.75 -11.41
CA SER A 204 -14.59 12.35 -11.22
C SER A 204 -15.76 11.44 -11.64
N LYS A 205 -15.56 10.13 -11.70
CA LYS A 205 -16.61 9.16 -12.00
C LYS A 205 -17.78 9.22 -11.01
N TRP A 206 -17.48 9.57 -9.76
CA TRP A 206 -18.47 9.73 -8.69
C TRP A 206 -19.57 10.74 -9.05
N LYS A 207 -19.30 11.77 -9.87
CA LYS A 207 -20.28 12.77 -10.28
C LYS A 207 -21.50 12.18 -10.97
N ASN A 208 -21.34 11.05 -11.65
CA ASN A 208 -22.47 10.33 -12.26
C ASN A 208 -23.38 9.67 -11.22
N TYR A 209 -22.95 9.62 -9.97
CA TYR A 209 -23.60 8.96 -8.84
C TYR A 209 -23.81 9.91 -7.64
N GLU A 210 -23.64 11.22 -7.84
CA GLU A 210 -23.62 12.26 -6.80
C GLU A 210 -24.83 12.16 -5.86
N LYS A 211 -26.00 11.81 -6.38
CA LYS A 211 -27.24 11.66 -5.58
C LYS A 211 -27.19 10.54 -4.52
N TYR A 212 -26.18 9.71 -4.52
CA TYR A 212 -26.00 8.62 -3.55
C TYR A 212 -24.94 8.91 -2.48
N PHE A 213 -24.28 10.05 -2.56
CA PHE A 213 -23.33 10.58 -1.59
C PHE A 213 -23.96 11.70 -0.77
#